data_30f20316da8f08af022876025a7c61ed
#
_entry.id   30f20316da8f08af022876025a7c61ed
#
_cell.length_a   1.000
_cell.length_b   1.000
_cell.length_c   1.000
_cell.angle_alpha   90.00
_cell.angle_beta   90.00
_cell.angle_gamma   90.00
#
_symmetry.space_group_name_H-M   'P 1'
#
loop_
_entity.id
_entity.type
_entity.pdbx_description
1 polymer ?
#
loop_
_entity_poly.entity_id
_entity_poly.type
_entity_poly.pdbx_seq_one_letter_code
_entity_poly.pdbx_strand_id
1 'polypeptide(L)'
;IGASSVCAYSAPVSQARARETAARFFGVSSSSPRMVAGGRATLSITSLSSPAYYIFNNDGGGFVIVAGDDCLDPILAYSLTGKVDEASMPENMLFWLDGIRRSVNFLRRHDIPSLPVRDQRMSTPATRAAESGGKELTLPEWSQENPYNWYCPTIAPYENEKALTGCVATAISMVMRYHQWPPCGNGTLPDYVMDFYPDPDSYRTIDVHMPGHALGHEYKWNLMPMNDFYSQIPVTPSAGKKQVAWLMYDCGIMMEASYSIYGTGAFSYMIPSRMATYMYYKPTARYVAKRSYSTDAWIALLKDQIDKGLPVLYGADSEAGGHQFVIQGYDADDNLYVNWGWGGEGNGYFDIDYFYPYKDIDLKEYGFTDEEIAEIMSENLFNSNHDAIIDLEPDRSVNPVPVEMEEPVPIVTQSDTPTSIYLKAGRYNRRDYYGLSVSSGTLAKGASFKMNAGLINNPTSSRYNGYFRLVQTDYKGEVIGPISLSDKSEAIKTNGFTCLVDIDCAASYDWTLGDKIQLFSSKSQLSSSYSLVEWVSDGETIGEIPLIPMYFIDSDKERTLINSNEVYESVEWFSDSKGDKATIRYPDGSVETIFKPAAE
;
A
#
# COMPACT_ATOMS: atom_id res chain seq x y z
N ILE A 1 14.12 -38.09 -45.59
CA ILE A 1 14.10 -38.60 -44.22
C ILE A 1 14.13 -37.36 -43.37
N GLY A 2 12.94 -36.87 -42.97
CA GLY A 2 12.80 -35.73 -42.09
C GLY A 2 13.24 -36.12 -40.68
N ALA A 3 14.18 -35.40 -40.14
CA ALA A 3 14.44 -35.43 -38.70
C ALA A 3 13.22 -34.84 -38.01
N SER A 4 12.43 -35.67 -37.35
CA SER A 4 11.44 -35.22 -36.37
C SER A 4 12.24 -34.57 -35.22
N SER A 5 12.22 -33.25 -35.16
CA SER A 5 12.65 -32.57 -33.95
C SER A 5 11.70 -33.03 -32.82
N VAL A 6 12.23 -33.86 -31.94
CA VAL A 6 11.54 -34.18 -30.70
C VAL A 6 11.52 -32.86 -29.91
N CYS A 7 10.35 -32.25 -29.77
CA CYS A 7 10.17 -31.16 -28.83
C CYS A 7 10.49 -31.73 -27.45
N ALA A 8 11.55 -31.24 -26.83
CA ALA A 8 11.86 -31.58 -25.45
C ALA A 8 10.85 -30.85 -24.56
N TYR A 9 10.18 -31.59 -23.67
CA TYR A 9 9.35 -31.00 -22.64
C TYR A 9 10.24 -30.32 -21.59
N SER A 10 9.73 -29.30 -20.91
CA SER A 10 10.42 -28.64 -19.81
C SER A 10 10.86 -29.67 -18.76
N ALA A 11 12.09 -29.58 -18.31
CA ALA A 11 12.64 -30.51 -17.35
C ALA A 11 13.31 -29.77 -16.17
N PRO A 12 13.04 -30.23 -14.92
CA PRO A 12 13.66 -29.63 -13.75
C PRO A 12 15.19 -29.72 -13.78
N VAL A 13 15.85 -28.58 -13.51
CA VAL A 13 17.29 -28.49 -13.32
C VAL A 13 17.64 -28.98 -11.92
N SER A 14 18.56 -29.95 -11.81
CA SER A 14 19.03 -30.42 -10.50
C SER A 14 19.92 -29.37 -9.82
N GLN A 15 19.96 -29.38 -8.49
CA GLN A 15 20.85 -28.50 -7.71
C GLN A 15 22.32 -28.65 -8.12
N ALA A 16 22.77 -29.86 -8.46
CA ALA A 16 24.15 -30.12 -8.92
C ALA A 16 24.42 -29.40 -10.24
N ARG A 17 23.50 -29.50 -11.22
CA ARG A 17 23.60 -28.81 -12.52
C ARG A 17 23.54 -27.30 -12.35
N ALA A 18 22.63 -26.80 -11.50
CA ALA A 18 22.54 -25.36 -11.21
C ALA A 18 23.84 -24.82 -10.57
N ARG A 19 24.44 -25.58 -9.63
CA ARG A 19 25.74 -25.23 -9.03
C ARG A 19 26.88 -25.24 -10.06
N GLU A 20 26.89 -26.19 -10.99
CA GLU A 20 27.86 -26.21 -12.09
C GLU A 20 27.69 -25.01 -13.00
N THR A 21 26.45 -24.61 -13.31
CA THR A 21 26.14 -23.41 -14.07
C THR A 21 26.66 -22.16 -13.35
N ALA A 22 26.39 -22.02 -12.05
CA ALA A 22 26.89 -20.92 -11.23
C ALA A 22 28.44 -20.87 -11.19
N ALA A 23 29.09 -22.03 -11.02
CA ALA A 23 30.54 -22.11 -11.02
C ALA A 23 31.15 -21.71 -12.36
N ARG A 24 30.55 -22.15 -13.47
CA ARG A 24 30.96 -21.78 -14.83
C ARG A 24 30.78 -20.29 -15.08
N PHE A 25 29.65 -19.73 -14.61
CA PHE A 25 29.37 -18.31 -14.71
C PHE A 25 30.47 -17.47 -14.02
N PHE A 26 30.87 -17.82 -12.80
CA PHE A 26 31.94 -17.12 -12.07
C PHE A 26 33.36 -17.51 -12.50
N GLY A 27 33.54 -18.53 -13.32
CA GLY A 27 34.85 -19.04 -13.70
C GLY A 27 35.62 -19.70 -12.53
N VAL A 28 34.89 -20.30 -11.57
CA VAL A 28 35.44 -20.89 -10.33
C VAL A 28 35.15 -22.38 -10.24
N SER A 29 35.73 -23.05 -9.23
CA SER A 29 35.42 -24.46 -8.94
C SER A 29 33.96 -24.64 -8.55
N SER A 30 33.31 -25.74 -8.93
CA SER A 30 31.93 -26.06 -8.60
C SER A 30 31.63 -26.16 -7.09
N SER A 31 32.67 -26.24 -6.25
CA SER A 31 32.55 -26.19 -4.79
C SER A 31 32.51 -24.77 -4.20
N SER A 32 32.91 -23.75 -4.96
CA SER A 32 33.03 -22.37 -4.48
C SER A 32 31.69 -21.63 -4.34
N PRO A 33 30.71 -21.74 -5.29
CA PRO A 33 29.44 -21.04 -5.13
C PRO A 33 28.63 -21.59 -3.97
N ARG A 34 28.28 -20.72 -3.01
CA ARG A 34 27.46 -21.07 -1.87
C ARG A 34 25.98 -20.84 -2.20
N MET A 35 25.17 -21.89 -2.13
CA MET A 35 23.74 -21.77 -2.30
C MET A 35 23.12 -21.03 -1.11
N VAL A 36 22.37 -19.97 -1.40
CA VAL A 36 21.63 -19.17 -0.41
C VAL A 36 20.19 -19.67 -0.31
N ALA A 37 19.51 -19.79 -1.43
CA ALA A 37 18.12 -20.20 -1.48
C ALA A 37 17.81 -21.08 -2.70
N GLY A 38 16.80 -21.90 -2.58
CA GLY A 38 16.15 -22.58 -3.70
C GLY A 38 14.65 -22.39 -3.55
N GLY A 39 14.01 -21.79 -4.54
CA GLY A 39 12.58 -21.48 -4.51
C GLY A 39 11.73 -22.72 -4.31
N ARG A 40 11.36 -23.01 -3.07
CA ARG A 40 10.42 -24.07 -2.73
C ARG A 40 9.00 -23.53 -2.89
N ALA A 41 8.13 -24.32 -3.51
CA ALA A 41 6.71 -24.06 -3.48
C ALA A 41 6.20 -24.23 -2.04
N THR A 42 6.00 -23.14 -1.33
CA THR A 42 5.31 -23.11 -0.04
C THR A 42 3.83 -22.89 -0.28
N LEU A 43 3.15 -23.89 -0.83
CA LEU A 43 1.68 -24.05 -0.69
C LEU A 43 1.34 -25.51 -0.92
N SER A 44 0.60 -26.05 0.03
CA SER A 44 0.12 -27.41 0.09
C SER A 44 -0.76 -27.77 -1.11
N ILE A 45 -0.17 -28.30 -2.16
CA ILE A 45 -0.82 -29.26 -3.05
C ILE A 45 0.30 -30.03 -3.76
N THR A 46 0.44 -31.28 -3.37
CA THR A 46 1.01 -32.43 -4.08
C THR A 46 2.09 -32.20 -5.15
N SER A 47 3.32 -32.61 -4.83
CA SER A 47 4.28 -33.27 -5.71
C SER A 47 5.09 -32.48 -6.74
N LEU A 48 5.36 -31.19 -6.60
CA LEU A 48 6.43 -30.57 -7.37
C LEU A 48 7.67 -30.38 -6.47
N SER A 49 8.55 -31.36 -6.47
CA SER A 49 9.68 -31.48 -5.54
C SER A 49 10.94 -30.73 -5.96
N SER A 50 10.94 -30.03 -7.11
CA SER A 50 12.12 -29.32 -7.62
C SER A 50 11.93 -27.81 -7.59
N PRO A 51 12.95 -27.04 -7.14
CA PRO A 51 12.91 -25.58 -7.10
C PRO A 51 12.67 -24.97 -8.48
N ALA A 52 12.06 -23.78 -8.52
CA ALA A 52 11.90 -23.00 -9.74
C ALA A 52 13.16 -22.20 -10.10
N TYR A 53 13.99 -21.91 -9.12
CA TYR A 53 15.29 -21.24 -9.27
C TYR A 53 16.24 -21.63 -8.12
N TYR A 54 17.52 -21.27 -8.28
CA TYR A 54 18.58 -21.42 -7.28
C TYR A 54 19.38 -20.13 -7.18
N ILE A 55 19.65 -19.66 -5.97
CA ILE A 55 20.49 -18.48 -5.71
C ILE A 55 21.82 -18.93 -5.13
N PHE A 56 22.91 -18.48 -5.73
CA PHE A 56 24.27 -18.76 -5.29
C PHE A 56 25.04 -17.46 -5.08
N ASN A 57 25.61 -17.28 -3.90
CA ASN A 57 26.64 -16.27 -3.66
C ASN A 57 28.01 -16.82 -3.99
N ASN A 58 28.90 -15.97 -4.50
CA ASN A 58 30.30 -16.27 -4.70
C ASN A 58 31.15 -15.70 -3.55
N ASP A 59 32.08 -16.47 -3.02
CA ASP A 59 32.96 -16.06 -1.91
C ASP A 59 33.81 -14.83 -2.25
N GLY A 60 34.14 -14.63 -3.53
CA GLY A 60 34.86 -13.46 -4.05
C GLY A 60 33.99 -12.21 -4.25
N GLY A 61 32.71 -12.25 -3.87
CA GLY A 61 31.69 -11.25 -4.17
C GLY A 61 30.87 -11.62 -5.40
N GLY A 62 29.65 -11.07 -5.45
CA GLY A 62 28.67 -11.35 -6.48
C GLY A 62 27.71 -12.48 -6.15
N PHE A 63 26.57 -12.49 -6.82
CA PHE A 63 25.59 -13.58 -6.79
C PHE A 63 25.14 -13.95 -8.20
N VAL A 64 24.54 -15.13 -8.34
CA VAL A 64 23.86 -15.55 -9.56
C VAL A 64 22.56 -16.29 -9.22
N ILE A 65 21.52 -16.02 -9.96
CA ILE A 65 20.24 -16.72 -9.91
C ILE A 65 20.16 -17.61 -11.14
N VAL A 66 20.10 -18.91 -10.89
CA VAL A 66 20.09 -19.95 -11.93
C VAL A 66 18.67 -20.50 -12.02
N ALA A 67 18.17 -20.69 -13.25
CA ALA A 67 16.87 -21.30 -13.49
C ALA A 67 16.78 -22.72 -12.91
N GLY A 68 15.64 -23.05 -12.33
CA GLY A 68 15.31 -24.37 -11.84
C GLY A 68 14.64 -25.28 -12.87
N ASP A 69 14.46 -24.77 -14.09
CA ASP A 69 13.88 -25.49 -15.21
C ASP A 69 14.60 -25.13 -16.51
N ASP A 70 14.73 -26.07 -17.44
CA ASP A 70 15.44 -25.87 -18.69
C ASP A 70 14.60 -25.21 -19.79
N CYS A 71 13.36 -24.84 -19.49
CA CYS A 71 12.54 -23.99 -20.33
C CYS A 71 12.90 -22.51 -20.20
N LEU A 72 13.72 -22.14 -19.22
CA LEU A 72 14.18 -20.78 -19.00
C LEU A 72 15.67 -20.65 -19.34
N ASP A 73 16.13 -19.43 -19.59
CA ASP A 73 17.54 -19.16 -19.71
C ASP A 73 18.27 -19.54 -18.42
N PRO A 74 19.45 -20.15 -18.52
CA PRO A 74 20.13 -20.68 -17.33
C PRO A 74 20.46 -19.63 -16.28
N ILE A 75 20.71 -18.39 -16.66
CA ILE A 75 21.00 -17.27 -15.77
C ILE A 75 19.86 -16.26 -15.85
N LEU A 76 19.12 -16.14 -14.74
CA LEU A 76 17.97 -15.24 -14.61
C LEU A 76 18.37 -13.85 -14.11
N ALA A 77 19.36 -13.80 -13.23
CA ALA A 77 19.91 -12.55 -12.69
C ALA A 77 21.31 -12.77 -12.13
N TYR A 78 22.10 -11.69 -12.03
CA TYR A 78 23.41 -11.75 -11.41
C TYR A 78 23.88 -10.38 -10.91
N SER A 79 24.84 -10.41 -9.99
CA SER A 79 25.68 -9.27 -9.61
C SER A 79 27.14 -9.68 -9.56
N LEU A 80 28.05 -8.75 -9.89
CA LEU A 80 29.48 -9.02 -9.81
C LEU A 80 30.08 -8.68 -8.44
N THR A 81 29.39 -7.84 -7.66
CA THR A 81 29.90 -7.31 -6.39
C THR A 81 28.94 -7.51 -5.23
N GLY A 82 27.63 -7.52 -5.49
CA GLY A 82 26.58 -7.67 -4.48
C GLY A 82 26.53 -9.09 -3.88
N LYS A 83 25.63 -9.27 -2.95
CA LYS A 83 25.27 -10.57 -2.39
C LYS A 83 23.78 -10.60 -2.10
N VAL A 84 23.23 -11.77 -1.92
CA VAL A 84 21.85 -11.99 -1.48
C VAL A 84 21.87 -12.71 -0.15
N ASP A 85 21.15 -12.17 0.83
CA ASP A 85 20.87 -12.84 2.10
C ASP A 85 19.37 -13.15 2.15
N GLU A 86 19.00 -14.40 2.34
CA GLU A 86 17.61 -14.85 2.40
C GLU A 86 16.79 -14.12 3.49
N ALA A 87 17.45 -13.73 4.59
CA ALA A 87 16.81 -13.06 5.72
C ALA A 87 16.54 -11.56 5.48
N SER A 88 17.27 -10.93 4.55
CA SER A 88 17.19 -9.49 4.24
C SER A 88 16.90 -9.21 2.77
N MET A 89 16.37 -10.20 2.05
CA MET A 89 16.07 -10.06 0.62
C MET A 89 15.03 -8.97 0.40
N PRO A 90 15.28 -8.03 -0.53
CA PRO A 90 14.34 -6.97 -0.86
C PRO A 90 12.97 -7.53 -1.23
N GLU A 91 11.91 -6.91 -0.73
CA GLU A 91 10.54 -7.37 -0.96
C GLU A 91 10.20 -7.40 -2.46
N ASN A 92 10.59 -6.37 -3.21
CA ASN A 92 10.42 -6.29 -4.65
C ASN A 92 11.22 -7.38 -5.41
N MET A 93 12.39 -7.79 -4.92
CA MET A 93 13.11 -8.94 -5.44
C MET A 93 12.37 -10.26 -5.15
N LEU A 94 11.76 -10.38 -3.97
CA LEU A 94 10.90 -11.53 -3.63
C LEU A 94 9.70 -11.65 -4.58
N PHE A 95 9.08 -10.53 -4.95
CA PHE A 95 8.00 -10.52 -5.94
C PHE A 95 8.46 -10.99 -7.32
N TRP A 96 9.62 -10.51 -7.77
CA TRP A 96 10.21 -10.97 -9.02
C TRP A 96 10.46 -12.48 -9.01
N LEU A 97 11.04 -13.01 -7.92
CA LEU A 97 11.27 -14.45 -7.73
C LEU A 97 9.95 -15.25 -7.67
N ASP A 98 8.90 -14.70 -7.09
CA ASP A 98 7.58 -15.33 -7.09
C ASP A 98 6.99 -15.42 -8.50
N GLY A 99 7.18 -14.39 -9.33
CA GLY A 99 6.85 -14.42 -10.76
C GLY A 99 7.53 -15.57 -11.49
N ILE A 100 8.84 -15.75 -11.30
CA ILE A 100 9.59 -16.89 -11.85
C ILE A 100 9.00 -18.23 -11.37
N ARG A 101 8.69 -18.34 -10.09
CA ARG A 101 8.10 -19.55 -9.51
C ARG A 101 6.73 -19.90 -10.12
N ARG A 102 5.87 -18.92 -10.30
CA ARG A 102 4.55 -19.09 -10.94
C ARG A 102 4.70 -19.54 -12.38
N SER A 103 5.60 -18.90 -13.12
CA SER A 103 5.88 -19.22 -14.53
C SER A 103 6.37 -20.67 -14.70
N VAL A 104 7.37 -21.08 -13.92
CA VAL A 104 7.88 -22.45 -13.96
C VAL A 104 6.80 -23.47 -13.58
N ASN A 105 6.00 -23.18 -12.57
CA ASN A 105 4.89 -24.05 -12.18
C ASN A 105 3.83 -24.20 -13.27
N PHE A 106 3.54 -23.13 -13.99
CA PHE A 106 2.63 -23.16 -15.12
C PHE A 106 3.17 -24.05 -16.25
N LEU A 107 4.42 -23.80 -16.69
CA LEU A 107 5.05 -24.57 -17.75
C LEU A 107 5.05 -26.07 -17.44
N ARG A 108 5.35 -26.45 -16.19
CA ARG A 108 5.34 -27.84 -15.74
C ARG A 108 3.96 -28.47 -15.68
N ARG A 109 2.90 -27.69 -15.37
CA ARG A 109 1.53 -28.20 -15.28
C ARG A 109 0.91 -28.51 -16.65
N HIS A 110 1.31 -27.74 -17.65
CA HIS A 110 0.69 -27.77 -18.96
C HIS A 110 1.55 -28.46 -20.02
N ASP A 111 2.65 -29.15 -19.62
CA ASP A 111 3.57 -29.85 -20.51
C ASP A 111 3.98 -29.00 -21.72
N ILE A 112 4.17 -27.71 -21.52
CA ILE A 112 4.57 -26.78 -22.60
C ILE A 112 6.01 -27.13 -22.99
N PRO A 113 6.31 -27.29 -24.29
CA PRO A 113 7.68 -27.56 -24.74
C PRO A 113 8.63 -26.46 -24.30
N SER A 114 9.87 -26.85 -24.00
CA SER A 114 10.93 -25.89 -23.74
C SER A 114 11.04 -24.90 -24.89
N LEU A 115 11.10 -23.61 -24.55
CA LEU A 115 11.46 -22.59 -25.54
C LEU A 115 12.78 -22.99 -26.23
N PRO A 116 12.93 -22.74 -27.54
CA PRO A 116 14.24 -22.89 -28.17
C PRO A 116 15.19 -22.00 -27.38
N VAL A 117 16.10 -22.65 -26.67
CA VAL A 117 17.11 -22.00 -25.85
C VAL A 117 17.77 -20.94 -26.75
N ARG A 118 17.58 -19.66 -26.44
CA ARG A 118 18.36 -18.59 -27.09
C ARG A 118 19.80 -19.07 -27.03
N ASP A 119 20.50 -19.08 -28.19
CA ASP A 119 21.82 -19.64 -28.34
C ASP A 119 22.71 -19.20 -27.18
N GLN A 120 22.91 -20.14 -26.22
CA GLN A 120 23.40 -19.81 -24.89
C GLN A 120 24.84 -19.38 -24.99
N ARG A 121 25.07 -18.13 -25.27
CA ARG A 121 26.36 -17.51 -25.05
C ARG A 121 26.56 -17.41 -23.54
N MET A 122 27.05 -18.49 -22.95
CA MET A 122 27.58 -18.49 -21.59
C MET A 122 28.88 -17.65 -21.60
N SER A 123 28.73 -16.35 -21.83
CA SER A 123 29.81 -15.42 -21.59
C SER A 123 30.10 -15.36 -20.09
N THR A 124 31.38 -15.40 -19.73
CA THR A 124 31.77 -15.20 -18.33
C THR A 124 31.48 -13.76 -17.91
N PRO A 125 31.24 -13.44 -16.61
CA PRO A 125 31.02 -12.08 -16.15
C PRO A 125 32.11 -11.10 -16.61
N ALA A 126 33.36 -11.54 -16.66
CA ALA A 126 34.49 -10.74 -17.14
C ALA A 126 34.37 -10.38 -18.63
N THR A 127 33.79 -11.26 -19.45
CA THR A 127 33.53 -10.97 -20.88
C THR A 127 32.27 -10.13 -21.07
N ARG A 128 31.24 -10.30 -20.25
CA ARG A 128 30.00 -9.47 -20.30
C ARG A 128 30.27 -8.01 -19.93
N ALA A 129 31.08 -7.76 -18.91
CA ALA A 129 31.47 -6.41 -18.50
C ALA A 129 32.51 -5.76 -19.43
N ALA A 130 33.30 -6.56 -20.13
CA ALA A 130 34.39 -6.10 -21.04
C ALA A 130 33.99 -6.05 -22.51
N GLU A 131 32.94 -6.76 -22.92
CA GLU A 131 32.43 -6.66 -24.29
C GLU A 131 31.64 -5.35 -24.43
N SER A 132 32.05 -4.54 -25.40
CA SER A 132 31.57 -3.20 -25.71
C SER A 132 30.07 -3.16 -26.05
N GLY A 133 29.19 -3.20 -25.06
CA GLY A 133 27.73 -3.19 -25.29
C GLY A 133 26.89 -2.78 -24.09
N GLY A 134 27.42 -2.85 -22.87
CA GLY A 134 26.71 -2.46 -21.65
C GLY A 134 27.08 -1.06 -21.17
N LYS A 135 26.22 -0.47 -20.37
CA LYS A 135 26.42 0.81 -19.68
C LYS A 135 25.80 0.80 -18.30
N GLU A 136 26.49 1.35 -17.32
CA GLU A 136 26.02 1.49 -15.96
C GLU A 136 26.29 2.91 -15.44
N LEU A 137 25.29 3.49 -14.76
CA LEU A 137 25.37 4.75 -14.05
C LEU A 137 25.62 4.45 -12.56
N THR A 138 26.41 5.29 -11.90
CA THR A 138 26.72 5.10 -10.49
C THR A 138 25.73 5.87 -9.63
N LEU A 139 24.77 5.18 -9.03
CA LEU A 139 23.76 5.72 -8.12
C LEU A 139 24.09 5.34 -6.66
N PRO A 140 23.52 6.06 -5.67
CA PRO A 140 23.62 5.65 -4.28
C PRO A 140 22.85 4.36 -4.00
N GLU A 141 23.33 3.60 -3.02
CA GLU A 141 22.67 2.40 -2.49
C GLU A 141 21.98 2.73 -1.17
N TRP A 142 20.84 3.38 -1.24
CA TRP A 142 20.07 3.80 -0.07
C TRP A 142 18.94 2.81 0.27
N SER A 143 18.40 2.93 1.49
CA SER A 143 17.31 2.12 2.01
C SER A 143 16.15 3.00 2.49
N GLN A 144 15.10 2.37 3.02
CA GLN A 144 13.87 3.04 3.47
C GLN A 144 13.77 3.20 4.99
N GLU A 145 14.61 2.51 5.73
CA GLU A 145 14.61 2.45 7.18
C GLU A 145 15.60 3.45 7.79
N ASN A 146 15.87 3.31 9.10
CA ASN A 146 16.88 4.15 9.76
C ASN A 146 18.28 3.97 9.12
N PRO A 147 18.99 5.06 8.78
CA PRO A 147 18.73 6.47 9.16
C PRO A 147 17.91 7.29 8.15
N TYR A 148 17.48 6.69 7.04
CA TYR A 148 16.82 7.37 5.94
C TYR A 148 15.45 7.94 6.32
N ASN A 149 14.72 7.24 7.19
CA ASN A 149 13.40 7.65 7.69
C ASN A 149 13.48 8.57 8.94
N TRP A 150 14.61 9.22 9.19
CA TRP A 150 14.82 10.03 10.41
C TRP A 150 13.76 11.11 10.62
N TYR A 151 13.26 11.72 9.54
CA TYR A 151 12.21 12.74 9.58
C TYR A 151 10.83 12.22 9.19
N CYS A 152 10.70 10.94 8.83
CA CYS A 152 9.40 10.35 8.57
C CYS A 152 8.50 10.40 9.79
N PRO A 153 7.18 10.49 9.60
CA PRO A 153 6.23 10.59 10.71
C PRO A 153 6.21 9.34 11.57
N THR A 154 5.83 9.56 12.82
CA THR A 154 5.41 8.52 13.74
C THR A 154 3.90 8.60 13.83
N ILE A 155 3.19 7.51 13.54
CA ILE A 155 1.74 7.50 13.41
C ILE A 155 1.15 6.57 14.48
N ALA A 156 0.23 7.08 15.28
CA ALA A 156 -0.47 6.26 16.26
C ALA A 156 -1.20 5.07 15.58
N PRO A 157 -1.18 3.84 16.15
CA PRO A 157 -0.74 3.51 17.50
C PRO A 157 0.76 3.16 17.65
N TYR A 158 1.58 3.36 16.62
CA TYR A 158 3.00 2.98 16.57
C TYR A 158 3.92 4.12 17.00
N GLU A 159 3.66 4.71 18.17
CA GLU A 159 4.32 5.94 18.65
C GLU A 159 5.84 5.84 18.84
N ASN A 160 6.39 4.64 18.86
CA ASN A 160 7.82 4.38 19.01
C ASN A 160 8.52 3.99 17.70
N GLU A 161 7.79 3.87 16.62
CA GLU A 161 8.31 3.42 15.32
C GLU A 161 8.03 4.47 14.26
N LYS A 162 9.04 4.78 13.46
CA LYS A 162 8.90 5.69 12.33
C LYS A 162 8.41 4.94 11.12
N ALA A 163 7.53 5.56 10.35
CA ALA A 163 7.17 5.06 9.05
C ALA A 163 8.40 4.92 8.14
N LEU A 164 8.33 4.01 7.17
CA LEU A 164 9.34 3.90 6.12
C LEU A 164 9.30 5.11 5.20
N THR A 165 10.40 5.43 4.51
CA THR A 165 10.42 6.51 3.51
C THR A 165 9.52 6.21 2.31
N GLY A 166 9.35 4.93 1.99
CA GLY A 166 8.65 4.45 0.81
C GLY A 166 9.55 4.33 -0.43
N CYS A 167 9.23 3.36 -1.27
CA CYS A 167 10.03 3.05 -2.46
C CYS A 167 10.07 4.21 -3.45
N VAL A 168 8.98 4.96 -3.63
CA VAL A 168 8.90 6.09 -4.56
C VAL A 168 9.81 7.24 -4.10
N ALA A 169 9.73 7.64 -2.83
CA ALA A 169 10.56 8.71 -2.29
C ALA A 169 12.05 8.32 -2.31
N THR A 170 12.37 7.07 -1.98
CA THR A 170 13.74 6.54 -2.02
C THR A 170 14.29 6.56 -3.45
N ALA A 171 13.55 6.05 -4.41
CA ALA A 171 13.97 6.01 -5.82
C ALA A 171 14.17 7.42 -6.40
N ILE A 172 13.24 8.35 -6.16
CA ILE A 172 13.38 9.76 -6.57
C ILE A 172 14.63 10.37 -5.96
N SER A 173 14.85 10.18 -4.66
CA SER A 173 15.99 10.74 -3.94
C SER A 173 17.32 10.22 -4.47
N MET A 174 17.42 8.93 -4.84
CA MET A 174 18.61 8.34 -5.45
C MET A 174 18.91 8.98 -6.81
N VAL A 175 17.89 9.21 -7.64
CA VAL A 175 18.04 9.88 -8.95
C VAL A 175 18.44 11.35 -8.76
N MET A 176 17.84 12.07 -7.80
CA MET A 176 18.24 13.45 -7.49
C MET A 176 19.68 13.53 -6.99
N ARG A 177 20.12 12.58 -6.17
CA ARG A 177 21.52 12.49 -5.70
C ARG A 177 22.49 12.22 -6.84
N TYR A 178 22.13 11.36 -7.78
CA TYR A 178 22.93 11.13 -8.98
C TYR A 178 23.10 12.42 -9.80
N HIS A 179 22.01 13.14 -10.04
CA HIS A 179 22.06 14.41 -10.75
C HIS A 179 22.71 15.54 -9.94
N GLN A 180 22.83 15.43 -8.61
CA GLN A 180 23.18 16.50 -7.68
C GLN A 180 22.36 17.77 -7.97
N TRP A 181 21.02 17.60 -8.08
CA TRP A 181 20.09 18.64 -8.49
C TRP A 181 18.72 18.43 -7.84
N PRO A 182 18.00 19.53 -7.49
CA PRO A 182 18.42 20.96 -7.50
C PRO A 182 19.25 21.32 -6.26
N PRO A 183 19.82 22.55 -6.17
CA PRO A 183 20.44 23.03 -4.93
C PRO A 183 19.44 23.21 -3.79
N CYS A 184 18.15 23.46 -4.09
CA CYS A 184 17.03 23.52 -3.14
C CYS A 184 15.72 23.28 -3.89
N GLY A 185 14.66 22.90 -3.20
CA GLY A 185 13.32 22.81 -3.78
C GLY A 185 12.61 24.16 -3.95
N ASN A 186 11.44 24.16 -4.55
CA ASN A 186 10.64 25.32 -4.95
C ASN A 186 9.30 25.40 -4.21
N GLY A 187 9.01 26.53 -3.61
CA GLY A 187 7.69 26.84 -3.04
C GLY A 187 7.38 26.10 -1.75
N THR A 188 6.12 25.76 -1.58
CA THR A 188 5.59 25.08 -0.37
C THR A 188 4.79 23.86 -0.81
N LEU A 189 5.07 22.73 -0.20
CA LEU A 189 4.28 21.50 -0.36
C LEU A 189 2.94 21.67 0.36
N PRO A 190 1.82 21.24 -0.25
CA PRO A 190 0.52 21.36 0.38
C PRO A 190 0.32 20.36 1.53
N ASP A 191 -0.56 20.70 2.46
CA ASP A 191 -1.13 19.74 3.38
C ASP A 191 -1.94 18.70 2.59
N TYR A 192 -1.97 17.48 3.08
CA TYR A 192 -2.81 16.42 2.51
C TYR A 192 -3.36 15.47 3.58
N VAL A 193 -4.34 14.69 3.21
CA VAL A 193 -4.89 13.62 4.05
C VAL A 193 -4.51 12.30 3.42
N MET A 194 -3.97 11.40 4.23
CA MET A 194 -3.65 10.05 3.78
C MET A 194 -4.51 9.02 4.50
N ASP A 195 -4.85 7.95 3.80
CA ASP A 195 -5.41 6.74 4.40
C ASP A 195 -4.30 5.97 5.11
N PHE A 196 -4.44 5.76 6.40
CA PHE A 196 -3.52 4.96 7.18
C PHE A 196 -4.17 3.63 7.58
N TYR A 197 -3.45 2.54 7.39
CA TYR A 197 -3.86 1.19 7.78
C TYR A 197 -3.16 0.81 9.09
N PRO A 198 -3.84 0.91 10.25
CA PRO A 198 -3.23 0.57 11.54
C PRO A 198 -2.91 -0.93 11.68
N ASP A 199 -3.54 -1.76 10.87
CA ASP A 199 -3.33 -3.20 10.80
C ASP A 199 -3.36 -3.61 9.33
N PRO A 200 -2.27 -4.14 8.76
CA PRO A 200 -2.21 -4.53 7.35
C PRO A 200 -3.18 -5.66 6.99
N ASP A 201 -3.61 -6.46 7.97
CA ASP A 201 -4.59 -7.53 7.77
C ASP A 201 -6.04 -7.01 7.86
N SER A 202 -6.24 -5.73 8.18
CA SER A 202 -7.55 -5.11 8.26
C SER A 202 -7.75 -4.14 7.10
N TYR A 203 -8.94 -4.16 6.49
CA TYR A 203 -9.35 -3.18 5.49
C TYR A 203 -9.72 -1.82 6.10
N ARG A 204 -9.37 -1.60 7.36
CA ARG A 204 -9.69 -0.37 8.07
C ARG A 204 -8.64 0.68 7.78
N THR A 205 -9.07 1.83 7.29
CA THR A 205 -8.28 3.05 7.21
C THR A 205 -8.70 4.06 8.27
N ILE A 206 -7.78 4.91 8.64
CA ILE A 206 -8.02 6.15 9.36
C ILE A 206 -7.38 7.31 8.60
N ASP A 207 -8.07 8.42 8.58
CA ASP A 207 -7.57 9.63 7.95
C ASP A 207 -6.49 10.25 8.85
N VAL A 208 -5.32 10.50 8.26
CA VAL A 208 -4.22 11.15 8.94
C VAL A 208 -3.85 12.43 8.19
N HIS A 209 -3.96 13.58 8.87
CA HIS A 209 -3.55 14.85 8.30
C HIS A 209 -2.03 14.98 8.31
N MET A 210 -1.46 15.12 7.13
CA MET A 210 -0.05 15.35 6.92
C MET A 210 0.18 16.81 6.58
N PRO A 211 0.89 17.58 7.43
CA PRO A 211 1.21 18.96 7.12
C PRO A 211 2.23 19.05 6.00
N GLY A 212 1.99 19.91 5.05
CA GLY A 212 2.98 20.34 4.09
C GLY A 212 4.05 21.21 4.75
N HIS A 213 5.08 21.53 3.99
CA HIS A 213 6.14 22.43 4.47
C HIS A 213 6.79 23.18 3.32
N ALA A 214 7.45 24.29 3.67
CA ALA A 214 8.20 25.07 2.68
C ALA A 214 9.45 24.30 2.24
N LEU A 215 9.71 24.33 0.94
CA LEU A 215 10.97 23.89 0.34
C LEU A 215 11.91 25.11 0.22
N GLY A 216 13.19 24.87 0.12
CA GLY A 216 14.15 25.98 -0.06
C GLY A 216 15.44 25.81 0.73
N HIS A 217 15.50 24.86 1.65
CA HIS A 217 16.75 24.53 2.30
C HIS A 217 17.76 23.95 1.29
N GLU A 218 19.04 24.13 1.61
CA GLU A 218 20.11 23.62 0.75
C GLU A 218 20.22 22.10 0.83
N TYR A 219 20.12 21.41 -0.31
CA TYR A 219 20.51 20.01 -0.45
C TYR A 219 22.04 19.91 -0.58
N LYS A 220 22.71 19.58 0.51
CA LYS A 220 24.19 19.50 0.57
C LYS A 220 24.65 18.18 -0.06
N TRP A 221 24.55 18.09 -1.38
CA TRP A 221 24.84 16.89 -2.18
C TRP A 221 26.19 16.25 -1.86
N ASN A 222 27.22 17.07 -1.60
CA ASN A 222 28.56 16.61 -1.27
C ASN A 222 28.67 15.92 0.09
N LEU A 223 27.72 16.13 0.99
CA LEU A 223 27.67 15.47 2.29
C LEU A 223 26.90 14.16 2.28
N MET A 224 26.02 13.94 1.29
CA MET A 224 25.19 12.76 1.21
C MET A 224 26.05 11.56 0.78
N PRO A 225 26.18 10.50 1.62
CA PRO A 225 26.98 9.33 1.27
C PRO A 225 26.37 8.58 0.08
N MET A 226 27.22 7.89 -0.72
CA MET A 226 26.77 7.05 -1.81
C MET A 226 26.27 5.70 -1.29
N ASN A 227 27.00 5.13 -0.33
CA ASN A 227 26.71 3.84 0.25
C ASN A 227 26.68 4.00 1.76
N ASP A 228 25.64 3.49 2.40
CA ASP A 228 25.55 3.53 3.85
C ASP A 228 24.98 2.21 4.35
N PHE A 229 25.70 1.64 5.33
CA PHE A 229 25.27 0.38 5.90
C PHE A 229 24.03 0.62 6.78
N TYR A 230 22.99 -0.16 6.52
CA TYR A 230 21.83 -0.30 7.35
C TYR A 230 22.22 -0.66 8.79
N SER A 231 21.67 0.05 9.75
CA SER A 231 21.80 -0.26 11.16
C SER A 231 20.42 -0.47 11.77
N GLN A 232 20.15 -1.68 12.24
CA GLN A 232 18.92 -1.98 12.98
C GLN A 232 18.86 -1.25 14.35
N ILE A 233 19.97 -0.68 14.80
CA ILE A 233 20.02 0.08 16.06
C ILE A 233 19.80 1.56 15.74
N PRO A 234 18.75 2.19 16.29
CA PRO A 234 18.52 3.62 16.11
C PRO A 234 19.72 4.42 16.68
N VAL A 235 20.52 4.98 15.81
CA VAL A 235 21.63 5.87 16.16
C VAL A 235 21.34 7.22 15.55
N THR A 236 21.61 8.30 16.28
CA THR A 236 21.49 9.67 15.74
C THR A 236 22.33 9.79 14.47
N PRO A 237 21.73 10.11 13.31
CA PRO A 237 22.46 10.15 12.06
C PRO A 237 23.50 11.25 12.04
N SER A 238 24.60 11.01 11.30
CA SER A 238 25.55 12.06 10.96
C SER A 238 24.90 13.17 10.12
N ALA A 239 25.56 14.31 9.99
CA ALA A 239 25.05 15.42 9.18
C ALA A 239 24.73 15.01 7.73
N GLY A 240 25.55 14.15 7.13
CA GLY A 240 25.31 13.66 5.76
C GLY A 240 24.08 12.75 5.67
N LYS A 241 23.89 11.86 6.64
CA LYS A 241 22.70 10.98 6.73
C LYS A 241 21.43 11.79 6.96
N LYS A 242 21.49 12.83 7.79
CA LYS A 242 20.37 13.77 7.98
C LYS A 242 19.99 14.49 6.69
N GLN A 243 20.98 14.86 5.86
CA GLN A 243 20.69 15.46 4.55
C GLN A 243 19.95 14.49 3.62
N VAL A 244 20.30 13.20 3.63
CA VAL A 244 19.56 12.19 2.87
C VAL A 244 18.14 12.02 3.43
N ALA A 245 18.01 11.91 4.74
CA ALA A 245 16.70 11.76 5.40
C ALA A 245 15.77 12.96 5.12
N TRP A 246 16.33 14.18 5.10
CA TRP A 246 15.56 15.37 4.76
C TRP A 246 15.10 15.37 3.31
N LEU A 247 15.98 15.02 2.38
CA LEU A 247 15.62 14.87 0.98
C LEU A 247 14.49 13.83 0.79
N MET A 248 14.61 12.67 1.44
CA MET A 248 13.59 11.61 1.36
C MET A 248 12.25 12.05 1.97
N TYR A 249 12.29 12.81 3.06
CA TYR A 249 11.09 13.39 3.67
C TYR A 249 10.40 14.38 2.72
N ASP A 250 11.16 15.30 2.11
CA ASP A 250 10.63 16.23 1.11
C ASP A 250 9.99 15.48 -0.07
N CYS A 251 10.67 14.45 -0.56
CA CYS A 251 10.15 13.62 -1.66
C CYS A 251 8.87 12.88 -1.24
N GLY A 252 8.79 12.36 -0.02
CA GLY A 252 7.61 11.66 0.48
C GLY A 252 6.40 12.59 0.60
N ILE A 253 6.55 13.76 1.22
CA ILE A 253 5.47 14.76 1.31
C ILE A 253 5.10 15.29 -0.08
N MET A 254 6.08 15.56 -0.95
CA MET A 254 5.85 15.97 -2.33
C MET A 254 4.96 14.98 -3.09
N MET A 255 5.13 13.69 -2.84
CA MET A 255 4.38 12.62 -3.48
C MET A 255 3.10 12.24 -2.75
N GLU A 256 2.71 12.99 -1.71
CA GLU A 256 1.53 12.71 -0.88
C GLU A 256 1.52 11.26 -0.38
N ALA A 257 2.68 10.80 0.13
CA ALA A 257 2.89 9.42 0.49
C ALA A 257 1.96 8.96 1.64
N SER A 258 1.38 7.79 1.49
CA SER A 258 0.67 7.09 2.57
C SER A 258 1.68 6.38 3.45
N TYR A 259 2.13 7.06 4.50
CA TYR A 259 3.17 6.60 5.39
C TYR A 259 2.71 5.44 6.27
N SER A 260 3.53 4.39 6.38
CA SER A 260 3.29 3.25 7.28
C SER A 260 4.61 2.62 7.71
N ILE A 261 4.59 1.93 8.84
CA ILE A 261 5.73 1.11 9.31
C ILE A 261 5.86 -0.20 8.52
N TYR A 262 4.79 -0.64 7.84
CA TYR A 262 4.75 -1.88 7.06
C TYR A 262 5.11 -1.65 5.59
N GLY A 263 4.92 -0.45 5.07
CA GLY A 263 5.20 -0.09 3.68
C GLY A 263 4.55 1.26 3.35
N THR A 264 5.34 2.22 2.93
CA THR A 264 4.88 3.55 2.53
C THR A 264 4.70 3.61 1.03
N GLY A 265 3.51 3.98 0.59
CA GLY A 265 3.12 4.00 -0.83
C GLY A 265 2.91 5.41 -1.39
N ALA A 266 3.16 5.58 -2.69
CA ALA A 266 2.82 6.79 -3.44
C ALA A 266 2.62 6.43 -4.92
N PHE A 267 1.95 7.31 -5.68
CA PHE A 267 1.60 7.04 -7.08
C PHE A 267 2.66 7.56 -8.06
N SER A 268 3.30 6.66 -8.79
CA SER A 268 4.38 6.96 -9.77
C SER A 268 3.96 7.94 -10.87
N TYR A 269 2.70 7.91 -11.32
CA TYR A 269 2.22 8.79 -12.39
C TYR A 269 2.28 10.28 -12.04
N MET A 270 2.37 10.62 -10.76
CA MET A 270 2.50 12.01 -10.28
C MET A 270 3.92 12.56 -10.41
N ILE A 271 4.94 11.68 -10.49
CA ILE A 271 6.35 12.07 -10.45
C ILE A 271 6.70 13.17 -11.47
N PRO A 272 6.34 13.06 -12.78
CA PRO A 272 6.73 14.08 -13.76
C PRO A 272 6.28 15.49 -13.39
N SER A 273 5.02 15.64 -13.01
CA SER A 273 4.44 16.94 -12.67
C SER A 273 5.01 17.50 -11.37
N ARG A 274 5.19 16.66 -10.35
CA ARG A 274 5.72 17.06 -9.04
C ARG A 274 7.19 17.45 -9.12
N MET A 275 8.00 16.70 -9.86
CA MET A 275 9.41 17.01 -10.08
C MET A 275 9.59 18.34 -10.84
N ALA A 276 8.76 18.59 -11.85
CA ALA A 276 8.79 19.85 -12.58
C ALA A 276 8.34 21.04 -11.69
N THR A 277 7.32 20.86 -10.86
CA THR A 277 6.78 21.93 -10.01
C THR A 277 7.69 22.28 -8.85
N TYR A 278 8.20 21.27 -8.15
CA TYR A 278 8.87 21.45 -6.86
C TYR A 278 10.38 21.27 -6.90
N MET A 279 10.93 20.51 -7.87
CA MET A 279 12.34 20.12 -7.87
C MET A 279 13.11 20.61 -9.10
N TYR A 280 12.57 21.60 -9.82
CA TYR A 280 13.25 22.20 -10.97
C TYR A 280 13.75 21.18 -12.01
N TYR A 281 12.95 20.13 -12.27
CA TYR A 281 13.15 19.24 -13.41
C TYR A 281 12.36 19.76 -14.61
N LYS A 282 12.82 19.40 -15.81
CA LYS A 282 12.14 19.80 -17.05
C LYS A 282 10.74 19.17 -17.13
N PRO A 283 9.74 19.91 -17.64
CA PRO A 283 8.38 19.38 -17.81
C PRO A 283 8.27 18.39 -18.99
N THR A 284 9.39 17.92 -19.52
CA THR A 284 9.48 16.91 -20.56
C THR A 284 9.42 15.48 -20.04
N ALA A 285 9.61 15.30 -18.73
CA ALA A 285 9.48 13.99 -18.09
C ALA A 285 8.08 13.39 -18.33
N ARG A 286 8.03 12.08 -18.60
CA ARG A 286 6.78 11.38 -18.92
C ARG A 286 6.65 10.06 -18.16
N TYR A 287 5.44 9.80 -17.71
CA TYR A 287 5.03 8.48 -17.28
C TYR A 287 4.63 7.65 -18.51
N VAL A 288 5.22 6.48 -18.68
CA VAL A 288 4.94 5.56 -19.79
C VAL A 288 4.69 4.16 -19.25
N ALA A 289 3.74 3.44 -19.86
CA ALA A 289 3.40 2.07 -19.46
C ALA A 289 3.89 1.07 -20.51
N LYS A 290 4.54 -0.01 -20.08
CA LYS A 290 5.10 -1.08 -20.94
C LYS A 290 4.07 -1.64 -21.92
N ARG A 291 2.81 -1.75 -21.51
CA ARG A 291 1.71 -2.25 -22.36
C ARG A 291 1.53 -1.50 -23.70
N SER A 292 2.09 -0.29 -23.80
CA SER A 292 2.04 0.53 -25.03
C SER A 292 3.22 0.27 -25.98
N TYR A 293 4.12 -0.66 -25.65
CA TYR A 293 5.35 -0.95 -26.39
C TYR A 293 5.49 -2.46 -26.61
N SER A 294 6.15 -2.85 -27.72
CA SER A 294 6.71 -4.20 -27.78
C SER A 294 7.88 -4.32 -26.79
N THR A 295 8.25 -5.53 -26.42
CA THR A 295 9.37 -5.75 -25.52
C THR A 295 10.67 -5.12 -26.02
N ASP A 296 11.02 -5.35 -27.30
CA ASP A 296 12.24 -4.77 -27.89
C ASP A 296 12.21 -3.23 -27.86
N ALA A 297 11.05 -2.63 -28.17
CA ALA A 297 10.88 -1.18 -28.11
C ALA A 297 10.98 -0.65 -26.68
N TRP A 298 10.48 -1.41 -25.69
CA TRP A 298 10.58 -1.06 -24.28
C TRP A 298 12.02 -1.08 -23.78
N ILE A 299 12.75 -2.17 -24.04
CA ILE A 299 14.17 -2.29 -23.69
C ILE A 299 14.99 -1.20 -24.38
N ALA A 300 14.76 -0.98 -25.68
CA ALA A 300 15.45 0.08 -26.41
C ALA A 300 15.18 1.48 -25.82
N LEU A 301 13.94 1.75 -25.37
CA LEU A 301 13.58 2.99 -24.70
C LEU A 301 14.34 3.19 -23.39
N LEU A 302 14.43 2.15 -22.56
CA LEU A 302 15.14 2.22 -21.28
C LEU A 302 16.65 2.40 -21.48
N LYS A 303 17.25 1.67 -22.45
CA LYS A 303 18.66 1.81 -22.82
C LYS A 303 18.99 3.21 -23.33
N ASP A 304 18.12 3.80 -24.15
CA ASP A 304 18.27 5.18 -24.65
C ASP A 304 18.33 6.20 -23.49
N GLN A 305 17.53 6.00 -22.43
CA GLN A 305 17.61 6.85 -21.23
C GLN A 305 18.97 6.70 -20.53
N ILE A 306 19.44 5.47 -20.32
CA ILE A 306 20.75 5.21 -19.72
C ILE A 306 21.87 5.79 -20.58
N ASP A 307 21.76 5.71 -21.90
CA ASP A 307 22.73 6.28 -22.83
C ASP A 307 22.79 7.81 -22.75
N LYS A 308 21.68 8.45 -22.47
CA LYS A 308 21.61 9.89 -22.19
C LYS A 308 22.13 10.27 -20.80
N GLY A 309 22.46 9.31 -19.94
CA GLY A 309 22.84 9.54 -18.54
C GLY A 309 21.65 9.83 -17.63
N LEU A 310 20.46 9.35 -17.97
CA LEU A 310 19.23 9.51 -17.22
C LEU A 310 18.83 8.17 -16.59
N PRO A 311 18.99 7.99 -15.27
CA PRO A 311 18.47 6.83 -14.58
C PRO A 311 16.94 6.80 -14.70
N VAL A 312 16.37 5.60 -14.82
CA VAL A 312 14.93 5.43 -15.00
C VAL A 312 14.27 5.03 -13.70
N LEU A 313 13.29 5.81 -13.24
CA LEU A 313 12.39 5.40 -12.18
C LEU A 313 11.41 4.38 -12.77
N TYR A 314 11.49 3.14 -12.30
CA TYR A 314 10.74 2.02 -12.85
C TYR A 314 9.77 1.46 -11.82
N GLY A 315 8.51 1.32 -12.20
CA GLY A 315 7.45 0.76 -11.38
C GLY A 315 6.99 -0.60 -11.89
N ALA A 316 6.59 -1.45 -10.97
CA ALA A 316 5.90 -2.69 -11.27
C ALA A 316 4.88 -2.98 -10.18
N ASP A 317 3.67 -3.38 -10.57
CA ASP A 317 2.58 -3.70 -9.65
C ASP A 317 2.33 -5.20 -9.57
N SER A 318 1.91 -5.66 -8.41
CA SER A 318 1.43 -7.00 -8.13
C SER A 318 0.15 -6.95 -7.30
N GLU A 319 -0.52 -8.10 -7.09
CA GLU A 319 -1.67 -8.20 -6.16
C GLU A 319 -1.33 -7.80 -4.72
N ALA A 320 -0.07 -7.89 -4.33
CA ALA A 320 0.41 -7.53 -3.00
C ALA A 320 0.85 -6.07 -2.87
N GLY A 321 0.82 -5.30 -3.96
CA GLY A 321 1.18 -3.89 -4.01
C GLY A 321 2.11 -3.54 -5.16
N GLY A 322 2.34 -2.23 -5.36
CA GLY A 322 3.28 -1.70 -6.34
C GLY A 322 4.64 -1.40 -5.73
N HIS A 323 5.69 -1.51 -6.52
CA HIS A 323 7.04 -1.18 -6.12
C HIS A 323 7.72 -0.26 -7.14
N GLN A 324 8.41 0.76 -6.64
CA GLN A 324 9.25 1.67 -7.42
C GLN A 324 10.72 1.38 -7.13
N PHE A 325 11.51 1.26 -8.18
CA PHE A 325 12.96 1.06 -8.10
C PHE A 325 13.68 1.83 -9.22
N VAL A 326 14.98 1.72 -9.31
CA VAL A 326 15.75 2.45 -10.33
C VAL A 326 16.43 1.48 -11.27
N ILE A 327 16.24 1.67 -12.58
CA ILE A 327 17.08 1.09 -13.60
C ILE A 327 18.22 2.07 -13.85
N GLN A 328 19.45 1.61 -13.60
CA GLN A 328 20.65 2.44 -13.72
C GLN A 328 21.67 1.94 -14.74
N GLY A 329 21.36 0.83 -15.42
CA GLY A 329 22.28 0.26 -16.40
C GLY A 329 21.66 -0.86 -17.21
N TYR A 330 22.44 -1.37 -18.15
CA TYR A 330 22.15 -2.56 -18.93
C TYR A 330 23.45 -3.27 -19.36
N ASP A 331 23.38 -4.58 -19.58
CA ASP A 331 24.51 -5.36 -20.12
C ASP A 331 24.38 -5.61 -21.64
N ALA A 332 25.31 -6.36 -22.20
CA ALA A 332 25.34 -6.70 -23.61
C ALA A 332 24.23 -7.67 -24.05
N ASP A 333 23.62 -8.37 -23.11
CA ASP A 333 22.54 -9.33 -23.33
C ASP A 333 21.15 -8.75 -23.01
N ASP A 334 21.06 -7.40 -22.87
CA ASP A 334 19.86 -6.62 -22.57
C ASP A 334 19.29 -6.83 -21.16
N ASN A 335 20.07 -7.43 -20.23
CA ASN A 335 19.68 -7.43 -18.83
C ASN A 335 19.81 -6.02 -18.25
N LEU A 336 18.84 -5.60 -17.45
CA LEU A 336 18.82 -4.27 -16.87
C LEU A 336 19.40 -4.30 -15.44
N TYR A 337 20.26 -3.34 -15.11
CA TYR A 337 20.76 -3.21 -13.74
C TYR A 337 19.71 -2.54 -12.87
N VAL A 338 19.22 -3.29 -11.90
CA VAL A 338 18.19 -2.89 -10.94
C VAL A 338 18.82 -2.49 -9.63
N ASN A 339 18.51 -1.29 -9.17
CA ASN A 339 18.77 -0.83 -7.80
C ASN A 339 17.43 -0.81 -7.04
N TRP A 340 17.27 -1.76 -6.15
CA TRP A 340 16.03 -1.99 -5.45
C TRP A 340 15.68 -0.94 -4.39
N GLY A 341 16.64 -0.12 -3.95
CA GLY A 341 16.45 0.85 -2.88
C GLY A 341 16.44 0.22 -1.47
N TRP A 342 17.23 -0.84 -1.29
CA TRP A 342 17.38 -1.58 -0.03
C TRP A 342 18.85 -1.72 0.39
N GLY A 343 19.58 -0.60 0.38
CA GLY A 343 20.97 -0.56 0.84
C GLY A 343 21.96 -1.37 -0.02
N GLY A 344 21.63 -1.58 -1.30
CA GLY A 344 22.44 -2.39 -2.22
C GLY A 344 22.18 -3.89 -2.17
N GLU A 345 21.35 -4.36 -1.24
CA GLU A 345 20.99 -5.78 -1.15
C GLU A 345 20.26 -6.22 -2.43
N GLY A 346 20.72 -7.30 -3.03
CA GLY A 346 20.13 -7.84 -4.24
C GLY A 346 20.31 -7.00 -5.52
N ASN A 347 20.97 -5.84 -5.48
CA ASN A 347 21.23 -5.05 -6.69
C ASN A 347 22.02 -5.84 -7.72
N GLY A 348 21.64 -5.74 -8.99
CA GLY A 348 22.29 -6.52 -10.06
C GLY A 348 21.57 -6.41 -11.39
N TYR A 349 22.02 -7.24 -12.34
CA TYR A 349 21.45 -7.38 -13.67
C TYR A 349 20.35 -8.43 -13.68
N PHE A 350 19.17 -8.04 -14.15
CA PHE A 350 17.97 -8.87 -14.21
C PHE A 350 17.42 -8.88 -15.62
N ASP A 351 17.00 -10.05 -16.10
CA ASP A 351 16.18 -10.13 -17.29
C ASP A 351 14.75 -9.68 -16.93
N ILE A 352 14.42 -8.47 -17.34
CA ILE A 352 13.11 -7.90 -17.06
C ILE A 352 12.00 -8.53 -17.92
N ASP A 353 12.36 -9.24 -18.98
CA ASP A 353 11.43 -9.93 -19.87
C ASP A 353 10.90 -11.24 -19.27
N TYR A 354 11.62 -11.84 -18.30
CA TYR A 354 11.10 -12.99 -17.56
C TYR A 354 9.84 -12.71 -16.74
N PHE A 355 9.44 -11.49 -16.68
CA PHE A 355 8.11 -11.17 -16.25
C PHE A 355 7.03 -11.67 -17.22
N TYR A 356 7.39 -12.05 -18.45
CA TYR A 356 6.47 -12.57 -19.45
C TYR A 356 7.07 -13.76 -20.24
N PRO A 357 7.22 -14.92 -19.60
CA PRO A 357 7.90 -16.07 -20.21
C PRO A 357 7.19 -16.67 -21.42
N TYR A 358 5.95 -16.23 -21.71
CA TYR A 358 5.14 -16.75 -22.82
C TYR A 358 5.09 -15.83 -24.04
N LYS A 359 5.82 -14.72 -24.05
CA LYS A 359 5.78 -13.73 -25.15
C LYS A 359 6.08 -14.32 -26.52
N ASP A 360 6.95 -15.33 -26.56
CA ASP A 360 7.41 -16.00 -27.77
C ASP A 360 6.67 -17.33 -28.03
N ILE A 361 5.62 -17.64 -27.23
CA ILE A 361 4.80 -18.82 -27.36
C ILE A 361 3.39 -18.41 -27.79
N ASP A 362 2.94 -18.89 -28.95
CA ASP A 362 1.51 -18.83 -29.27
C ASP A 362 0.77 -19.94 -28.50
N LEU A 363 0.25 -19.59 -27.30
CA LEU A 363 -0.48 -20.53 -26.45
C LEU A 363 -1.70 -21.15 -27.16
N LYS A 364 -2.23 -20.53 -28.23
CA LYS A 364 -3.32 -21.09 -29.04
C LYS A 364 -2.86 -22.32 -29.84
N GLU A 365 -1.59 -22.36 -30.25
CA GLU A 365 -1.03 -23.55 -30.92
C GLU A 365 -0.99 -24.77 -29.98
N TYR A 366 -1.03 -24.52 -28.65
CA TYR A 366 -1.08 -25.57 -27.62
C TYR A 366 -2.49 -25.85 -27.10
N GLY A 367 -3.50 -25.27 -27.75
CA GLY A 367 -4.92 -25.60 -27.51
C GLY A 367 -5.57 -24.75 -26.40
N PHE A 368 -4.92 -23.69 -25.92
CA PHE A 368 -5.52 -22.76 -24.94
C PHE A 368 -6.56 -21.87 -25.61
N THR A 369 -7.69 -21.65 -24.94
CA THR A 369 -8.72 -20.70 -25.34
C THR A 369 -8.30 -19.27 -24.99
N ASP A 370 -8.98 -18.26 -25.58
CA ASP A 370 -8.74 -16.85 -25.26
C ASP A 370 -9.03 -16.55 -23.79
N GLU A 371 -10.00 -17.22 -23.17
CA GLU A 371 -10.34 -17.09 -21.76
C GLU A 371 -9.24 -17.65 -20.86
N GLU A 372 -8.72 -18.85 -21.17
CA GLU A 372 -7.61 -19.45 -20.42
C GLU A 372 -6.33 -18.63 -20.56
N ILE A 373 -6.04 -18.09 -21.74
CA ILE A 373 -4.92 -17.18 -21.95
C ILE A 373 -5.09 -15.90 -21.13
N ALA A 374 -6.30 -15.34 -21.09
CA ALA A 374 -6.57 -14.15 -20.28
C ALA A 374 -6.44 -14.43 -18.76
N GLU A 375 -6.86 -15.62 -18.31
CA GLU A 375 -6.68 -16.05 -16.91
C GLU A 375 -5.19 -16.22 -16.57
N ILE A 376 -4.42 -16.90 -17.41
CA ILE A 376 -2.97 -17.07 -17.28
C ILE A 376 -2.27 -15.70 -17.24
N MET A 377 -2.71 -14.79 -18.11
CA MET A 377 -2.18 -13.41 -18.15
C MET A 377 -2.55 -12.63 -16.90
N SER A 378 -3.72 -12.86 -16.31
CA SER A 378 -4.17 -12.21 -15.09
C SER A 378 -3.49 -12.77 -13.82
N GLU A 379 -3.18 -14.06 -13.78
CA GLU A 379 -2.43 -14.68 -12.68
C GLU A 379 -0.96 -14.27 -12.63
N ASN A 380 -0.39 -13.82 -13.77
CA ASN A 380 0.98 -13.31 -13.86
C ASN A 380 1.05 -11.79 -13.66
N LEU A 381 0.38 -11.27 -12.65
CA LEU A 381 0.12 -9.84 -12.42
C LEU A 381 1.36 -8.96 -12.25
N PHE A 382 2.51 -9.50 -11.88
CA PHE A 382 3.76 -8.72 -11.89
C PHE A 382 4.19 -8.27 -13.30
N ASN A 383 3.51 -8.75 -14.33
CA ASN A 383 3.81 -8.51 -15.73
C ASN A 383 2.91 -7.50 -16.44
N SER A 384 1.77 -7.13 -15.85
CA SER A 384 0.77 -6.34 -16.56
C SER A 384 0.93 -4.84 -16.40
N ASN A 385 1.52 -4.37 -15.31
CA ASN A 385 1.56 -2.97 -14.93
C ASN A 385 2.98 -2.43 -14.72
N HIS A 386 3.87 -2.72 -15.67
CA HIS A 386 5.18 -2.06 -15.67
C HIS A 386 5.05 -0.64 -16.19
N ASP A 387 5.64 0.29 -15.49
CA ASP A 387 5.74 1.67 -15.89
C ASP A 387 7.16 2.24 -15.71
N ALA A 388 7.41 3.36 -16.32
CA ALA A 388 8.68 4.06 -16.20
C ALA A 388 8.47 5.57 -16.28
N ILE A 389 9.32 6.30 -15.58
CA ILE A 389 9.47 7.75 -15.77
C ILE A 389 10.69 7.95 -16.65
N ILE A 390 10.47 8.48 -17.83
CA ILE A 390 11.51 8.76 -18.83
C ILE A 390 11.68 10.25 -19.03
N ASP A 391 12.80 10.64 -19.64
CA ASP A 391 13.18 12.02 -19.91
C ASP A 391 13.18 12.90 -18.63
N LEU A 392 13.51 12.28 -17.47
CA LEU A 392 13.59 12.97 -16.18
C LEU A 392 14.93 13.71 -16.07
N GLU A 393 14.96 14.90 -16.64
CA GLU A 393 16.17 15.70 -16.79
C GLU A 393 16.12 16.95 -15.91
N PRO A 394 17.22 17.30 -15.18
CA PRO A 394 17.34 18.56 -14.47
C PRO A 394 17.20 19.78 -15.37
N ASP A 395 16.42 20.77 -14.95
CA ASP A 395 16.38 22.07 -15.63
C ASP A 395 17.51 22.97 -15.13
N ARG A 396 18.68 22.82 -15.72
CA ARG A 396 19.85 23.65 -15.35
C ARG A 396 19.84 25.04 -15.97
N SER A 397 18.75 25.43 -16.64
CA SER A 397 18.56 26.80 -17.13
C SER A 397 18.10 27.75 -16.02
N VAL A 398 17.58 27.23 -14.93
CA VAL A 398 17.23 27.99 -13.71
C VAL A 398 18.37 27.99 -12.71
N ASN A 399 18.36 28.96 -11.80
CA ASN A 399 19.39 29.08 -10.75
C ASN A 399 18.70 29.20 -9.38
N PRO A 400 18.21 28.09 -8.79
CA PRO A 400 17.59 28.11 -7.48
C PRO A 400 18.58 28.57 -6.40
N VAL A 401 18.12 29.44 -5.52
CA VAL A 401 18.94 29.97 -4.43
C VAL A 401 18.43 29.44 -3.10
N PRO A 402 19.22 28.63 -2.39
CA PRO A 402 18.84 28.12 -1.07
C PRO A 402 18.63 29.25 -0.05
N VAL A 403 17.72 29.00 0.88
CA VAL A 403 17.51 29.84 2.06
C VAL A 403 17.83 29.03 3.32
N GLU A 404 18.23 29.72 4.37
CA GLU A 404 18.46 29.07 5.67
C GLU A 404 17.13 28.62 6.26
N MET A 405 17.02 27.36 6.61
CA MET A 405 15.83 26.75 7.22
C MET A 405 16.24 25.86 8.39
N GLU A 406 15.37 25.75 9.36
CA GLU A 406 15.52 24.81 10.46
C GLU A 406 15.27 23.37 9.98
N GLU A 407 15.98 22.39 10.59
CA GLU A 407 15.75 20.98 10.31
C GLU A 407 14.28 20.61 10.62
N PRO A 408 13.65 19.74 9.83
CA PRO A 408 12.28 19.27 10.11
C PRO A 408 12.20 18.66 11.51
N VAL A 409 11.15 18.97 12.21
CA VAL A 409 10.78 18.22 13.41
C VAL A 409 9.95 17.03 12.94
N PRO A 410 10.33 15.79 13.33
CA PRO A 410 9.53 14.63 12.97
C PRO A 410 8.08 14.80 13.39
N ILE A 411 7.17 14.60 12.46
CA ILE A 411 5.75 14.71 12.71
C ILE A 411 5.34 13.52 13.59
N VAL A 412 4.72 13.83 14.73
CA VAL A 412 3.99 12.86 15.53
C VAL A 412 2.52 13.14 15.24
N THR A 413 1.95 12.38 14.33
CA THR A 413 0.53 12.51 14.06
C THR A 413 -0.23 11.79 15.17
N GLN A 414 -1.01 12.54 15.92
CA GLN A 414 -2.09 11.93 16.66
C GLN A 414 -3.18 11.67 15.64
N SER A 415 -3.62 10.43 15.51
CA SER A 415 -4.85 10.20 14.77
C SER A 415 -5.98 10.82 15.58
N ASP A 416 -6.90 11.53 14.92
CA ASP A 416 -8.16 11.94 15.54
C ASP A 416 -9.03 10.72 15.95
N THR A 417 -8.47 9.54 15.85
CA THR A 417 -9.12 8.29 16.23
C THR A 417 -9.35 8.31 17.75
N PRO A 418 -10.59 8.16 18.21
CA PRO A 418 -10.89 8.09 19.62
C PRO A 418 -10.01 7.08 20.36
N THR A 419 -9.56 7.41 21.56
CA THR A 419 -8.74 6.52 22.41
C THR A 419 -9.55 5.39 23.05
N SER A 420 -10.87 5.41 22.86
CA SER A 420 -11.85 4.39 23.30
C SER A 420 -12.52 3.77 22.09
N ILE A 421 -13.34 2.74 22.32
CA ILE A 421 -14.17 2.16 21.26
C ILE A 421 -15.10 3.21 20.66
N TYR A 422 -15.30 3.17 19.36
CA TYR A 422 -16.11 4.15 18.63
C TYR A 422 -16.85 3.54 17.43
N LEU A 423 -17.88 4.24 16.95
CA LEU A 423 -18.61 3.90 15.72
C LEU A 423 -18.00 4.59 14.52
N LYS A 424 -17.88 3.88 13.42
CA LYS A 424 -17.52 4.42 12.09
C LYS A 424 -18.23 3.63 10.99
N ALA A 425 -18.44 4.22 9.83
CA ALA A 425 -18.88 3.48 8.64
C ALA A 425 -17.84 2.44 8.20
N GLY A 426 -18.31 1.36 7.59
CA GLY A 426 -17.44 0.34 7.04
C GLY A 426 -18.19 -0.92 6.59
N ARG A 427 -17.45 -1.88 6.04
CA ARG A 427 -18.00 -3.10 5.46
C ARG A 427 -17.64 -4.34 6.25
N TYR A 428 -18.64 -5.20 6.53
CA TYR A 428 -18.44 -6.47 7.19
C TYR A 428 -19.37 -7.53 6.59
N ASN A 429 -18.85 -8.73 6.32
CA ASN A 429 -19.60 -9.85 5.72
C ASN A 429 -20.40 -9.43 4.48
N ARG A 430 -19.81 -8.64 3.58
CA ARG A 430 -20.43 -8.12 2.33
C ARG A 430 -21.62 -7.18 2.57
N ARG A 431 -21.79 -6.66 3.78
CA ARG A 431 -22.83 -5.68 4.15
C ARG A 431 -22.15 -4.40 4.63
N ASP A 432 -22.65 -3.27 4.17
CA ASP A 432 -22.20 -1.95 4.61
C ASP A 432 -22.93 -1.56 5.90
N TYR A 433 -22.21 -0.90 6.81
CA TYR A 433 -22.70 -0.41 8.10
C TYR A 433 -22.30 1.06 8.24
N TYR A 434 -23.25 1.86 8.68
CA TYR A 434 -23.09 3.31 8.77
C TYR A 434 -23.38 3.82 10.19
N GLY A 435 -22.96 3.08 11.21
CA GLY A 435 -23.20 3.40 12.60
C GLY A 435 -24.53 2.79 13.12
N LEU A 436 -25.46 3.60 13.62
CA LEU A 436 -26.75 3.14 14.09
C LEU A 436 -27.81 3.14 12.98
N SER A 437 -28.59 2.09 12.92
CA SER A 437 -29.72 1.99 11.99
C SER A 437 -30.85 1.12 12.53
N VAL A 438 -32.09 1.41 12.14
CA VAL A 438 -33.24 0.56 12.41
C VAL A 438 -33.29 -0.56 11.37
N SER A 439 -33.26 -1.83 11.79
CA SER A 439 -33.29 -2.97 10.88
C SER A 439 -34.70 -3.49 10.63
N SER A 440 -35.61 -3.30 11.60
CA SER A 440 -37.04 -3.63 11.42
C SER A 440 -37.91 -3.00 12.54
N GLY A 441 -39.18 -2.85 12.26
CA GLY A 441 -40.17 -2.28 13.21
C GLY A 441 -40.23 -0.74 13.08
N THR A 442 -40.89 -0.09 14.04
CA THR A 442 -41.05 1.36 14.08
C THR A 442 -40.63 1.92 15.45
N LEU A 443 -40.16 3.15 15.46
CA LEU A 443 -39.77 3.88 16.68
C LEU A 443 -40.96 4.45 17.44
N ALA A 444 -42.19 4.06 17.10
CA ALA A 444 -43.38 4.53 17.79
C ALA A 444 -43.40 4.12 19.28
N LYS A 445 -43.85 5.01 20.16
CA LYS A 445 -43.95 4.75 21.60
C LYS A 445 -44.68 3.43 21.86
N GLY A 446 -44.08 2.60 22.69
CA GLY A 446 -44.62 1.28 23.07
C GLY A 446 -44.41 0.20 22.01
N ALA A 447 -43.85 0.53 20.83
CA ALA A 447 -43.56 -0.47 19.80
C ALA A 447 -42.27 -1.22 20.10
N SER A 448 -42.19 -2.46 19.56
CA SER A 448 -40.96 -3.23 19.50
C SER A 448 -40.33 -3.06 18.13
N PHE A 449 -39.01 -2.92 18.10
CA PHE A 449 -38.24 -2.74 16.89
C PHE A 449 -36.87 -3.38 17.04
N LYS A 450 -36.10 -3.45 15.94
CA LYS A 450 -34.74 -3.96 15.94
C LYS A 450 -33.79 -2.93 15.40
N MET A 451 -32.58 -2.91 15.93
CA MET A 451 -31.51 -2.00 15.51
C MET A 451 -30.22 -2.74 15.21
N ASN A 452 -29.44 -2.15 14.34
CA ASN A 452 -28.04 -2.52 14.10
C ASN A 452 -27.13 -1.42 14.65
N ALA A 453 -25.96 -1.82 15.15
CA ALA A 453 -24.87 -0.91 15.51
C ALA A 453 -23.55 -1.44 14.93
N GLY A 454 -22.89 -0.64 14.14
CA GLY A 454 -21.59 -1.04 13.53
C GLY A 454 -21.10 -0.08 12.47
N LEU A 455 -19.79 -0.03 12.14
CA LEU A 455 -18.75 -0.84 12.80
C LEU A 455 -18.38 -0.23 14.17
N ILE A 456 -18.32 -1.06 15.20
CA ILE A 456 -17.79 -0.66 16.51
C ILE A 456 -16.31 -1.05 16.51
N ASN A 457 -15.44 -0.07 16.52
CA ASN A 457 -13.99 -0.24 16.41
C ASN A 457 -13.32 -0.18 17.78
N ASN A 458 -12.28 -0.98 17.96
CA ASN A 458 -11.40 -0.93 19.11
C ASN A 458 -10.00 -0.47 18.69
N PRO A 459 -9.65 0.81 18.86
CA PRO A 459 -8.34 1.35 18.47
C PRO A 459 -7.23 1.05 19.48
N THR A 460 -7.57 0.43 20.62
CA THR A 460 -6.63 0.28 21.73
C THR A 460 -5.68 -0.90 21.53
N SER A 461 -4.53 -0.86 22.19
CA SER A 461 -3.53 -1.94 22.20
C SER A 461 -3.97 -3.18 23.00
N SER A 462 -5.18 -3.20 23.54
CA SER A 462 -5.72 -4.33 24.28
C SER A 462 -7.10 -4.76 23.79
N ARG A 463 -7.38 -6.06 23.90
CA ARG A 463 -8.72 -6.59 23.57
C ARG A 463 -9.78 -5.91 24.44
N TYR A 464 -10.83 -5.39 23.83
CA TYR A 464 -12.00 -4.89 24.53
C TYR A 464 -12.97 -6.05 24.78
N ASN A 465 -13.33 -6.29 26.03
CA ASN A 465 -14.41 -7.19 26.41
C ASN A 465 -15.45 -6.36 27.14
N GLY A 466 -16.67 -6.30 26.63
CA GLY A 466 -17.69 -5.43 27.20
C GLY A 466 -19.11 -5.77 26.81
N TYR A 467 -19.99 -5.02 27.36
CA TYR A 467 -21.44 -5.11 27.19
C TYR A 467 -21.92 -3.83 26.53
N PHE A 468 -22.82 -3.96 25.59
CA PHE A 468 -23.37 -2.89 24.80
C PHE A 468 -24.88 -2.82 24.97
N ARG A 469 -25.42 -1.61 25.05
CA ARG A 469 -26.85 -1.35 25.08
C ARG A 469 -27.18 -0.08 24.29
N LEU A 470 -28.39 -0.05 23.75
CA LEU A 470 -28.96 1.15 23.18
C LEU A 470 -29.75 1.88 24.27
N VAL A 471 -29.56 3.18 24.34
CA VAL A 471 -30.06 4.02 25.42
C VAL A 471 -30.79 5.23 24.85
N GLN A 472 -31.94 5.57 25.39
CA GLN A 472 -32.57 6.85 25.17
C GLN A 472 -31.88 7.91 26.03
N THR A 473 -31.47 8.99 25.41
CA THR A 473 -30.91 10.17 26.06
C THR A 473 -31.78 11.40 25.74
N ASP A 474 -31.74 12.40 26.58
CA ASP A 474 -32.35 13.69 26.30
C ASP A 474 -31.48 14.50 25.32
N TYR A 475 -31.94 15.70 24.94
CA TYR A 475 -31.21 16.59 24.01
C TYR A 475 -29.83 17.04 24.52
N LYS A 476 -29.57 16.93 25.84
CA LYS A 476 -28.27 17.22 26.46
C LYS A 476 -27.34 16.00 26.52
N GLY A 477 -27.86 14.81 26.17
CA GLY A 477 -27.14 13.56 26.29
C GLY A 477 -27.30 12.88 27.65
N GLU A 478 -28.18 13.39 28.52
CA GLU A 478 -28.47 12.75 29.82
C GLU A 478 -29.27 11.48 29.61
N VAL A 479 -28.89 10.42 30.32
CA VAL A 479 -29.51 9.09 30.17
C VAL A 479 -30.94 9.08 30.74
N ILE A 480 -31.92 8.78 29.90
CA ILE A 480 -33.30 8.51 30.27
C ILE A 480 -33.44 7.04 30.67
N GLY A 481 -32.94 6.13 29.83
CA GLY A 481 -32.91 4.72 30.15
C GLY A 481 -32.63 3.80 28.95
N PRO A 482 -32.35 2.52 29.22
CA PRO A 482 -32.06 1.56 28.15
C PRO A 482 -33.34 1.22 27.37
N ILE A 483 -33.18 1.13 26.04
CA ILE A 483 -34.23 0.71 25.11
C ILE A 483 -33.96 -0.67 24.52
N SER A 484 -32.74 -1.16 24.53
CA SER A 484 -32.45 -2.57 24.20
C SER A 484 -32.97 -3.49 25.33
N LEU A 485 -33.64 -4.58 24.94
CA LEU A 485 -34.24 -5.53 25.88
C LEU A 485 -33.21 -6.35 26.64
N SER A 486 -31.99 -6.45 26.11
CA SER A 486 -30.85 -7.10 26.75
C SER A 486 -29.53 -6.47 26.29
N ASP A 487 -28.53 -6.56 27.15
CA ASP A 487 -27.17 -6.16 26.79
C ASP A 487 -26.55 -7.18 25.82
N LYS A 488 -25.82 -6.71 24.84
CA LYS A 488 -25.02 -7.55 23.94
C LYS A 488 -23.59 -7.62 24.46
N SER A 489 -23.09 -8.83 24.70
CA SER A 489 -21.69 -9.05 25.12
C SER A 489 -20.83 -9.28 23.92
N GLU A 490 -19.75 -8.49 23.78
CA GLU A 490 -18.81 -8.60 22.66
C GLU A 490 -17.36 -8.53 23.14
N ALA A 491 -16.49 -9.16 22.33
CA ALA A 491 -15.07 -9.20 22.54
C ALA A 491 -14.35 -8.74 21.26
N ILE A 492 -13.97 -7.47 21.24
CA ILE A 492 -13.34 -6.84 20.08
C ILE A 492 -11.83 -6.95 20.22
N LYS A 493 -11.17 -7.58 19.23
CA LYS A 493 -9.71 -7.70 19.22
C LYS A 493 -9.04 -6.32 19.22
N THR A 494 -7.78 -6.28 19.60
CA THR A 494 -6.89 -5.13 19.41
C THR A 494 -6.94 -4.69 17.96
N ASN A 495 -7.09 -3.41 17.72
CA ASN A 495 -7.24 -2.83 16.37
C ASN A 495 -8.31 -3.50 15.49
N GLY A 496 -9.28 -4.16 16.11
CA GLY A 496 -10.36 -4.87 15.45
C GLY A 496 -11.71 -4.16 15.59
N PHE A 497 -12.71 -4.76 14.99
CA PHE A 497 -14.09 -4.24 15.05
C PHE A 497 -15.12 -5.35 15.25
N THR A 498 -16.36 -4.95 15.57
CA THR A 498 -17.55 -5.82 15.61
C THR A 498 -18.78 -5.08 15.09
N CYS A 499 -19.81 -5.84 14.77
CA CYS A 499 -21.14 -5.33 14.47
C CYS A 499 -22.17 -6.02 15.36
N LEU A 500 -23.06 -5.25 15.93
CA LEU A 500 -24.23 -5.77 16.62
C LEU A 500 -25.41 -5.71 15.64
N VAL A 501 -26.03 -6.84 15.38
CA VAL A 501 -27.15 -6.93 14.45
C VAL A 501 -28.40 -7.39 15.16
N ASP A 502 -29.55 -6.92 14.68
CA ASP A 502 -30.87 -7.28 15.15
C ASP A 502 -31.01 -7.20 16.68
N ILE A 503 -30.55 -6.08 17.27
CA ILE A 503 -30.72 -5.80 18.69
C ILE A 503 -32.21 -5.58 18.95
N ASP A 504 -32.83 -6.43 19.77
CA ASP A 504 -34.21 -6.28 20.16
C ASP A 504 -34.40 -5.07 21.07
N CYS A 505 -35.28 -4.15 20.70
CA CYS A 505 -35.54 -2.89 21.36
C CYS A 505 -37.01 -2.69 21.60
N ALA A 506 -37.33 -1.87 22.61
CA ALA A 506 -38.67 -1.38 22.87
C ALA A 506 -38.63 0.11 23.25
N ALA A 507 -39.56 0.88 22.73
CA ALA A 507 -39.73 2.29 23.07
C ALA A 507 -40.46 2.39 24.44
N SER A 508 -39.73 2.11 25.52
CA SER A 508 -40.28 1.92 26.87
C SER A 508 -40.53 3.24 27.62
N TYR A 509 -39.94 4.35 27.17
CA TYR A 509 -40.01 5.65 27.82
C TYR A 509 -40.82 6.65 26.99
N ASP A 510 -41.29 7.71 27.66
CA ASP A 510 -41.88 8.84 26.96
C ASP A 510 -40.79 9.58 26.18
N TRP A 511 -41.12 9.95 24.97
CA TRP A 511 -40.19 10.69 24.09
C TRP A 511 -40.51 12.19 24.19
N THR A 512 -39.44 12.94 24.39
CA THR A 512 -39.50 14.40 24.40
C THR A 512 -38.74 14.92 23.18
N LEU A 513 -39.09 16.11 22.72
CA LEU A 513 -38.38 16.73 21.62
C LEU A 513 -36.90 16.87 21.94
N GLY A 514 -36.05 16.33 21.05
CA GLY A 514 -34.61 16.33 21.26
C GLY A 514 -34.02 15.04 21.80
N ASP A 515 -34.88 14.11 22.26
CA ASP A 515 -34.40 12.80 22.68
C ASP A 515 -33.74 12.04 21.53
N LYS A 516 -32.79 11.19 21.88
CA LYS A 516 -31.99 10.43 20.91
C LYS A 516 -31.80 9.00 21.36
N ILE A 517 -31.55 8.11 20.41
CA ILE A 517 -31.03 6.76 20.67
C ILE A 517 -29.51 6.79 20.39
N GLN A 518 -28.74 6.34 21.39
CA GLN A 518 -27.28 6.27 21.30
C GLN A 518 -26.77 4.93 21.79
N LEU A 519 -25.57 4.52 21.35
CA LEU A 519 -24.93 3.28 21.82
C LEU A 519 -24.06 3.57 23.04
N PHE A 520 -24.24 2.77 24.08
CA PHE A 520 -23.46 2.82 25.31
C PHE A 520 -22.76 1.48 25.55
N SER A 521 -21.60 1.53 26.21
CA SER A 521 -20.82 0.35 26.55
C SER A 521 -20.31 0.39 27.98
N SER A 522 -20.09 -0.80 28.56
CA SER A 522 -19.44 -0.98 29.86
C SER A 522 -18.61 -2.25 29.88
N LYS A 523 -17.52 -2.27 30.65
CA LYS A 523 -16.73 -3.49 30.88
C LYS A 523 -17.36 -4.48 31.84
N SER A 524 -18.44 -4.09 32.52
CA SER A 524 -19.17 -4.92 33.49
C SER A 524 -20.67 -4.81 33.28
N GLN A 525 -21.35 -5.94 33.16
CA GLN A 525 -22.83 -5.99 33.04
C GLN A 525 -23.55 -5.43 34.26
N LEU A 526 -22.95 -5.57 35.44
CA LEU A 526 -23.54 -5.10 36.72
C LEU A 526 -23.15 -3.65 37.01
N SER A 527 -22.40 -2.98 36.13
CA SER A 527 -21.99 -1.60 36.33
C SER A 527 -23.16 -0.65 36.17
N SER A 528 -23.27 0.33 37.06
CA SER A 528 -24.13 1.51 36.90
C SER A 528 -23.50 2.50 35.89
N SER A 529 -22.25 2.33 35.53
CA SER A 529 -21.49 3.21 34.62
C SER A 529 -21.37 2.60 33.23
N TYR A 530 -22.32 2.92 32.37
CA TYR A 530 -22.21 2.79 30.94
C TYR A 530 -21.78 4.13 30.37
N SER A 531 -20.81 4.10 29.46
CA SER A 531 -20.31 5.30 28.78
C SER A 531 -20.79 5.30 27.34
N LEU A 532 -21.02 6.47 26.79
CA LEU A 532 -21.34 6.68 25.39
C LEU A 532 -20.20 6.10 24.53
N VAL A 533 -20.57 5.35 23.50
CA VAL A 533 -19.66 4.97 22.41
C VAL A 533 -19.63 6.15 21.46
N GLU A 534 -18.53 6.85 21.42
CA GLU A 534 -18.32 7.97 20.49
C GLU A 534 -18.44 7.52 19.04
N TRP A 535 -18.59 8.43 18.11
CA TRP A 535 -18.63 8.12 16.71
C TRP A 535 -17.78 9.11 15.91
N VAL A 536 -17.16 8.59 14.87
CA VAL A 536 -16.35 9.38 13.93
C VAL A 536 -17.24 9.70 12.75
N SER A 537 -17.56 10.98 12.59
CA SER A 537 -18.34 11.46 11.44
C SER A 537 -17.42 11.49 10.21
N ASP A 538 -17.84 10.77 9.20
CA ASP A 538 -17.23 10.74 7.87
C ASP A 538 -18.22 11.17 6.78
N GLY A 539 -19.32 11.83 7.19
CA GLY A 539 -20.43 12.19 6.33
C GLY A 539 -21.42 11.05 6.08
N GLU A 540 -21.09 9.82 6.45
CA GLU A 540 -21.91 8.63 6.24
C GLU A 540 -22.30 7.95 7.56
N THR A 541 -21.51 8.12 8.63
CA THR A 541 -21.76 7.45 9.92
C THR A 541 -22.79 8.19 10.76
N ILE A 542 -23.78 7.46 11.25
CA ILE A 542 -24.81 7.95 12.15
C ILE A 542 -24.53 7.40 13.54
N GLY A 543 -24.14 8.25 14.48
CA GLY A 543 -23.83 7.88 15.85
C GLY A 543 -25.01 7.98 16.81
N GLU A 544 -26.07 8.65 16.40
CA GLU A 544 -27.30 8.85 17.18
C GLU A 544 -28.51 8.91 16.26
N ILE A 545 -29.65 8.44 16.74
CA ILE A 545 -30.93 8.52 16.03
C ILE A 545 -31.84 9.46 16.81
N PRO A 546 -32.20 10.63 16.25
CA PRO A 546 -33.11 11.54 16.89
C PRO A 546 -34.52 10.95 16.98
N LEU A 547 -35.14 11.09 18.15
CA LEU A 547 -36.52 10.66 18.42
C LEU A 547 -37.45 11.85 18.31
N ILE A 548 -38.42 11.78 17.41
CA ILE A 548 -39.41 12.81 17.18
C ILE A 548 -40.73 12.31 17.76
N PRO A 549 -41.31 12.98 18.78
CA PRO A 549 -42.55 12.55 19.37
C PRO A 549 -43.71 12.57 18.39
N MET A 550 -44.52 11.51 18.37
CA MET A 550 -45.67 11.39 17.48
C MET A 550 -46.78 12.45 17.69
N TYR A 551 -46.83 13.13 18.81
CA TYR A 551 -47.81 14.20 19.06
C TYR A 551 -47.51 15.53 18.36
N PHE A 552 -46.41 15.61 17.62
CA PHE A 552 -46.15 16.69 16.66
C PHE A 552 -46.93 16.54 15.34
N ILE A 553 -47.55 15.38 15.14
CA ILE A 553 -48.34 15.13 13.94
C ILE A 553 -49.69 15.75 14.11
N ASP A 554 -50.10 16.64 13.19
CA ASP A 554 -51.44 17.17 13.14
C ASP A 554 -52.43 16.03 12.91
N SER A 555 -53.47 15.96 13.76
CA SER A 555 -54.42 14.85 13.86
C SER A 555 -55.15 14.50 12.55
N ASP A 556 -55.12 15.35 11.57
CA ASP A 556 -55.79 15.18 10.26
C ASP A 556 -54.92 14.57 9.14
N LYS A 557 -53.65 14.33 9.42
CA LYS A 557 -52.73 13.62 8.54
C LYS A 557 -52.02 12.52 9.30
N GLU A 558 -52.56 11.30 9.24
CA GLU A 558 -51.82 10.07 9.59
C GLU A 558 -50.54 10.00 8.75
N ARG A 559 -49.58 10.87 8.99
CA ARG A 559 -48.21 10.65 8.65
C ARG A 559 -47.59 9.81 9.72
N THR A 560 -47.33 8.57 9.40
CA THR A 560 -46.35 7.74 10.08
C THR A 560 -45.01 8.43 9.91
N LEU A 561 -44.72 9.42 10.71
CA LEU A 561 -43.65 10.39 10.50
C LEU A 561 -42.27 9.86 10.82
N ILE A 562 -42.19 8.70 11.37
CA ILE A 562 -40.93 8.01 11.53
C ILE A 562 -41.11 6.68 10.84
N ASN A 563 -40.96 6.72 9.53
CA ASN A 563 -40.70 5.51 8.79
C ASN A 563 -39.36 4.99 9.32
N SER A 564 -39.35 3.83 9.91
CA SER A 564 -38.24 3.19 10.60
C SER A 564 -36.96 3.05 9.75
N ASN A 565 -36.95 3.52 8.52
CA ASN A 565 -35.85 3.42 7.57
C ASN A 565 -35.38 4.78 7.05
N GLU A 566 -35.91 5.90 7.52
CA GLU A 566 -35.45 7.21 7.08
C GLU A 566 -34.24 7.64 7.91
N VAL A 567 -33.18 7.95 7.20
CA VAL A 567 -31.92 8.48 7.72
C VAL A 567 -31.99 10.01 7.61
N TYR A 568 -31.72 10.72 8.68
CA TYR A 568 -31.69 12.17 8.71
C TYR A 568 -30.24 12.66 8.65
N GLU A 569 -29.98 13.71 7.88
CA GLU A 569 -28.67 14.37 7.85
C GLU A 569 -28.47 15.23 9.10
N SER A 570 -29.49 16.02 9.46
CA SER A 570 -29.46 16.84 10.67
C SER A 570 -30.86 17.17 11.17
N VAL A 571 -30.98 17.49 12.47
CA VAL A 571 -32.19 18.03 13.08
C VAL A 571 -31.83 19.27 13.87
N GLU A 572 -32.40 20.43 13.48
CA GLU A 572 -32.27 21.69 14.20
C GLU A 572 -33.48 21.90 15.11
N TRP A 573 -33.21 22.15 16.38
CA TRP A 573 -34.23 22.33 17.41
C TRP A 573 -34.37 23.80 17.78
N PHE A 574 -35.59 24.26 17.89
CA PHE A 574 -35.91 25.61 18.33
C PHE A 574 -37.13 25.57 19.24
N SER A 575 -37.06 26.24 20.39
CA SER A 575 -38.16 26.38 21.32
C SER A 575 -38.36 27.84 21.65
N ASP A 576 -39.60 28.32 21.60
CA ASP A 576 -40.00 29.67 22.01
C ASP A 576 -41.35 29.66 22.76
N SER A 577 -41.86 30.83 23.09
CA SER A 577 -43.16 30.98 23.76
C SER A 577 -44.36 30.51 22.94
N LYS A 578 -44.18 30.19 21.68
CA LYS A 578 -45.24 29.69 20.78
C LYS A 578 -45.24 28.18 20.69
N GLY A 579 -44.15 27.54 21.06
CA GLY A 579 -44.00 26.10 21.06
C GLY A 579 -42.62 25.64 20.59
N ASP A 580 -42.50 24.35 20.37
CA ASP A 580 -41.28 23.67 19.95
C ASP A 580 -41.31 23.40 18.44
N LYS A 581 -40.18 23.59 17.76
CA LYS A 581 -40.01 23.39 16.33
C LYS A 581 -38.81 22.49 16.09
N ALA A 582 -38.96 21.50 15.20
CA ALA A 582 -37.88 20.71 14.66
C ALA A 582 -37.77 20.91 13.15
N THR A 583 -36.59 21.23 12.64
CA THR A 583 -36.30 21.26 11.21
C THR A 583 -35.40 20.08 10.89
N ILE A 584 -35.89 19.15 10.09
CA ILE A 584 -35.22 17.90 9.72
C ILE A 584 -34.67 18.07 8.31
N ARG A 585 -33.39 17.78 8.11
CA ARG A 585 -32.77 17.65 6.79
C ARG A 585 -32.53 16.20 6.48
N TYR A 586 -32.85 15.81 5.28
CA TYR A 586 -32.63 14.47 4.74
C TYR A 586 -31.41 14.46 3.81
N PRO A 587 -30.72 13.30 3.63
CA PRO A 587 -29.56 13.18 2.74
C PRO A 587 -29.83 13.53 1.28
N ASP A 588 -31.07 13.48 0.83
CA ASP A 588 -31.51 13.90 -0.51
C ASP A 588 -31.65 15.43 -0.67
N GLY A 589 -31.35 16.19 0.41
CA GLY A 589 -31.46 17.65 0.47
C GLY A 589 -32.88 18.15 0.78
N SER A 590 -33.87 17.27 0.96
CA SER A 590 -35.21 17.66 1.40
C SER A 590 -35.21 18.17 2.83
N VAL A 591 -36.14 19.05 3.15
CA VAL A 591 -36.28 19.66 4.49
C VAL A 591 -37.71 19.55 4.95
N GLU A 592 -37.93 18.98 6.13
CA GLU A 592 -39.21 18.93 6.82
C GLU A 592 -39.18 19.80 8.08
N THR A 593 -40.26 20.47 8.37
CA THR A 593 -40.42 21.25 9.60
C THR A 593 -41.61 20.74 10.39
N ILE A 594 -41.40 20.39 11.63
CA ILE A 594 -42.42 19.95 12.54
C ILE A 594 -42.58 21.01 13.64
N PHE A 595 -43.82 21.33 14.00
CA PHE A 595 -44.14 22.32 15.02
C PHE A 595 -45.12 21.75 16.04
N LYS A 596 -44.79 21.91 17.34
CA LYS A 596 -45.69 21.64 18.46
C LYS A 596 -46.04 22.96 19.14
N PRO A 597 -47.29 23.37 19.14
CA PRO A 597 -47.72 24.55 19.89
C PRO A 597 -47.43 24.41 21.39
N ALA A 598 -47.12 25.54 22.04
CA ALA A 598 -47.05 25.55 23.50
C ALA A 598 -48.42 25.13 24.08
N ALA A 599 -48.37 24.35 25.15
CA ALA A 599 -49.60 24.02 25.87
C ALA A 599 -50.27 25.32 26.40
N GLU A 600 -51.57 25.51 26.14
CA GLU A 600 -52.34 26.63 26.65
C GLU A 600 -52.37 26.65 28.19
#